data_97a2c64cd6dfae5d0374ae4655885c81
#
_entry.id   97a2c64cd6dfae5d0374ae4655885c81
#
_cell.length_a   1.000
_cell.length_b   1.000
_cell.length_c   1.000
_cell.angle_alpha   90.00
_cell.angle_beta   90.00
_cell.angle_gamma   90.00
#
_symmetry.space_group_name_H-M   'P 1'
#
loop_
_entity.id
_entity.type
_entity.pdbx_description
1 polymer ?
#
loop_
_entity_poly.entity_id
_entity_poly.type
_entity_poly.pdbx_seq_one_letter_code
_entity_poly.pdbx_strand_id
1 'polypeptide(L)'
;MTSSIERAATTGEAPSIQAVRDLRESSCGPVAGSADGVPTVTQDLSENIILTSLDDLHNWARLSSLWPLLYGTACCFIEFAALLGSRFDFDRFGLVPRSSPRQADLLLVAGTVTMKMAPALVRLYEQMPEPKYVIAMGACTITGGMFSSDSTTAFRGVDKLIPVDLYLPGCPPR
;
A
#
# COMPACT_ATOMS: atom_id res chain seq x y z
N MET A 1 -6.04 22.13 14.62
CA MET A 1 -4.68 21.55 14.73
C MET A 1 -4.25 21.18 13.32
N THR A 2 -3.45 22.01 12.68
CA THR A 2 -2.91 21.76 11.35
C THR A 2 -1.88 20.62 11.46
N SER A 3 -2.05 19.58 10.65
CA SER A 3 -1.20 18.39 10.69
C SER A 3 0.26 18.73 10.32
N SER A 4 1.19 18.00 10.89
CA SER A 4 2.63 18.17 10.62
C SER A 4 2.98 18.05 9.13
N ILE A 5 2.11 17.40 8.35
CA ILE A 5 2.23 17.21 6.90
C ILE A 5 1.95 18.51 6.14
N GLU A 6 0.99 19.33 6.58
CA GLU A 6 0.71 20.63 5.94
C GLU A 6 1.87 21.62 6.13
N ARG A 7 2.60 21.53 7.25
CA ARG A 7 3.80 22.34 7.48
C ARG A 7 4.97 21.92 6.59
N ALA A 8 5.17 20.62 6.38
CA ALA A 8 6.23 20.12 5.51
C ALA A 8 6.01 20.52 4.04
N ALA A 9 4.76 20.59 3.60
CA ALA A 9 4.42 21.04 2.24
C ALA A 9 4.74 22.52 1.98
N THR A 10 4.75 23.36 3.03
CA THR A 10 5.02 24.81 2.91
C THR A 10 6.48 25.18 3.09
N THR A 11 7.27 24.39 3.81
CA THR A 11 8.68 24.70 4.12
C THR A 11 9.69 23.91 3.31
N GLY A 12 9.26 22.90 2.53
CA GLY A 12 10.18 22.04 1.76
C GLY A 12 11.10 21.15 2.62
N GLU A 13 10.87 21.13 3.93
CA GLU A 13 11.63 20.34 4.89
C GLU A 13 11.00 18.95 5.01
N ALA A 14 11.80 17.90 4.81
CA ALA A 14 11.32 16.52 4.91
C ALA A 14 10.83 16.24 6.35
N PRO A 15 9.64 15.61 6.51
CA PRO A 15 9.15 15.25 7.84
C PRO A 15 10.16 14.35 8.54
N SER A 16 10.43 14.60 9.82
CA SER A 16 11.34 13.77 10.59
C SER A 16 10.82 12.34 10.66
N ILE A 17 11.73 11.37 10.64
CA ILE A 17 11.42 9.93 10.74
C ILE A 17 10.54 9.63 11.97
N GLN A 18 10.69 10.43 13.02
CA GLN A 18 9.87 10.34 14.23
C GLN A 18 8.40 10.70 13.96
N ALA A 19 8.15 11.79 13.23
CA ALA A 19 6.77 12.21 12.90
C ALA A 19 6.05 11.19 12.01
N VAL A 20 6.80 10.50 11.14
CA VAL A 20 6.23 9.42 10.30
C VAL A 20 5.94 8.17 11.13
N ARG A 21 6.77 7.86 12.14
CA ARG A 21 6.50 6.75 13.07
C ARG A 21 5.29 7.01 13.95
N ASP A 22 5.15 8.21 14.47
CA ASP A 22 4.02 8.60 15.32
C ASP A 22 2.68 8.55 14.55
N LEU A 23 2.70 8.89 13.26
CA LEU A 23 1.54 8.74 12.37
C LEU A 23 1.21 7.26 12.10
N ARG A 24 2.23 6.39 12.01
CA ARG A 24 2.06 4.95 11.83
C ARG A 24 1.46 4.29 13.07
N GLU A 25 1.88 4.70 14.26
CA GLU A 25 1.33 4.19 15.53
C GLU A 25 -0.10 4.68 15.79
N SER A 26 -0.46 5.87 15.28
CA SER A 26 -1.82 6.40 15.44
C SER A 26 -2.81 5.86 14.40
N SER A 27 -2.34 5.41 13.22
CA SER A 27 -3.19 4.88 12.16
C SER A 27 -3.28 3.34 12.18
N CYS A 28 -2.27 2.69 12.74
CA CYS A 28 -2.30 1.27 13.02
C CYS A 28 -2.74 1.10 14.48
N GLY A 29 -4.04 1.22 14.74
CA GLY A 29 -4.60 0.72 15.99
C GLY A 29 -4.16 -0.74 16.15
N PRO A 30 -3.88 -1.22 17.38
CA PRO A 30 -3.49 -2.59 17.58
C PRO A 30 -4.54 -3.47 16.88
N VAL A 31 -4.09 -4.33 15.98
CA VAL A 31 -4.88 -5.49 15.59
C VAL A 31 -4.99 -6.29 16.89
N ALA A 32 -5.98 -5.92 17.70
CA ALA A 32 -6.30 -6.60 18.93
C ALA A 32 -6.91 -7.95 18.59
N GLY A 33 -6.05 -8.84 18.12
CA GLY A 33 -6.24 -10.26 18.29
C GLY A 33 -5.99 -10.58 19.76
N SER A 34 -6.80 -10.04 20.68
CA SER A 34 -6.84 -10.55 22.03
C SER A 34 -7.48 -11.92 21.97
N ALA A 35 -6.66 -12.92 22.19
CA ALA A 35 -7.08 -14.32 22.35
C ALA A 35 -7.98 -14.55 23.59
N ASP A 36 -8.44 -13.50 24.25
CA ASP A 36 -9.17 -13.51 25.51
C ASP A 36 -10.61 -13.09 25.27
N GLY A 37 -11.42 -13.98 24.72
CA GLY A 37 -12.85 -13.72 24.58
C GLY A 37 -13.59 -14.56 23.56
N VAL A 38 -13.01 -15.66 23.09
CA VAL A 38 -13.80 -16.66 22.37
C VAL A 38 -14.75 -17.29 23.40
N PRO A 39 -16.09 -17.09 23.31
CA PRO A 39 -17.00 -17.80 24.16
C PRO A 39 -16.77 -19.30 23.98
N THR A 40 -16.47 -20.00 25.05
CA THR A 40 -16.39 -21.47 25.06
C THR A 40 -17.77 -22.02 24.73
N VAL A 41 -18.03 -22.17 23.46
CA VAL A 41 -19.21 -22.89 22.97
C VAL A 41 -18.98 -24.34 23.26
N THR A 42 -19.93 -24.95 23.95
CA THR A 42 -19.93 -26.37 24.31
C THR A 42 -19.64 -27.23 23.08
N GLN A 43 -18.74 -28.19 23.21
CA GLN A 43 -18.14 -28.99 22.14
C GLN A 43 -19.15 -29.67 21.20
N ASP A 44 -20.41 -29.81 21.57
CA ASP A 44 -21.45 -30.50 20.81
C ASP A 44 -22.05 -29.66 19.65
N LEU A 45 -21.84 -28.33 19.60
CA LEU A 45 -22.30 -27.46 18.53
C LEU A 45 -21.20 -27.17 17.49
N SER A 46 -19.95 -27.52 17.79
CA SER A 46 -18.79 -27.14 16.93
C SER A 46 -18.61 -27.99 15.68
N GLU A 47 -19.23 -29.16 15.58
CA GLU A 47 -19.02 -30.05 14.44
C GLU A 47 -19.77 -29.61 13.16
N ASN A 48 -20.83 -28.81 13.28
CA ASN A 48 -21.65 -28.44 12.13
C ASN A 48 -21.84 -26.93 11.93
N ILE A 49 -21.27 -26.07 12.79
CA ILE A 49 -21.42 -24.62 12.74
C ILE A 49 -20.07 -23.95 12.73
N ILE A 50 -19.75 -23.25 11.66
CA ILE A 50 -18.57 -22.39 11.59
C ILE A 50 -18.94 -21.04 12.22
N LEU A 51 -18.50 -20.84 13.47
CA LEU A 51 -18.63 -19.56 14.16
C LEU A 51 -17.41 -18.70 13.77
N THR A 52 -17.64 -17.72 12.92
CA THR A 52 -16.64 -16.74 12.54
C THR A 52 -17.07 -15.37 13.05
N SER A 53 -16.13 -14.60 13.60
CA SER A 53 -16.42 -13.22 13.97
C SER A 53 -16.70 -12.41 12.70
N LEU A 54 -17.51 -11.37 12.79
CA LEU A 54 -17.78 -10.48 11.65
C LEU A 54 -16.50 -9.80 11.16
N ASP A 55 -15.57 -9.52 12.06
CA ASP A 55 -14.28 -8.92 11.72
C ASP A 55 -13.40 -9.89 10.93
N ASP A 56 -13.37 -11.16 11.28
CA ASP A 56 -12.62 -12.17 10.54
C ASP A 56 -13.20 -12.39 9.14
N LEU A 57 -14.51 -12.44 9.02
CA LEU A 57 -15.19 -12.52 7.72
C LEU A 57 -14.88 -11.30 6.86
N HIS A 58 -14.92 -10.11 7.42
CA HIS A 58 -14.61 -8.86 6.73
C HIS A 58 -13.15 -8.81 6.28
N ASN A 59 -12.21 -9.21 7.14
CA ASN A 59 -10.79 -9.28 6.82
C ASN A 59 -10.51 -10.32 5.73
N TRP A 60 -11.16 -11.49 5.79
CA TRP A 60 -11.06 -12.50 4.73
C TRP A 60 -11.60 -12.01 3.40
N ALA A 61 -12.75 -11.34 3.39
CA ALA A 61 -13.35 -10.78 2.19
C ALA A 61 -12.44 -9.73 1.54
N ARG A 62 -11.81 -8.85 2.34
CA ARG A 62 -10.84 -7.87 1.84
C ARG A 62 -9.59 -8.50 1.28
N LEU A 63 -9.04 -9.51 1.98
CA LEU A 63 -7.86 -10.24 1.52
C LEU A 63 -8.12 -10.92 0.16
N SER A 64 -9.34 -11.41 -0.05
CA SER A 64 -9.72 -12.09 -1.29
C SER A 64 -10.12 -11.13 -2.43
N SER A 65 -10.22 -9.83 -2.16
CA SER A 65 -10.63 -8.81 -3.13
C SER A 65 -9.88 -7.49 -2.90
N LEU A 66 -8.57 -7.51 -3.17
CA LEU A 66 -7.73 -6.31 -3.13
C LEU A 66 -7.73 -5.64 -4.50
N TRP A 67 -8.16 -4.39 -4.55
CA TRP A 67 -8.22 -3.63 -5.79
C TRP A 67 -7.04 -2.67 -5.91
N PRO A 68 -6.06 -2.98 -6.77
CA PRO A 68 -4.88 -2.15 -6.94
C PRO A 68 -5.17 -0.88 -7.75
N LEU A 69 -4.65 0.26 -7.28
CA LEU A 69 -4.58 1.49 -8.04
C LEU A 69 -3.45 1.41 -9.07
N LEU A 70 -3.78 1.71 -10.31
CA LEU A 70 -2.81 1.78 -11.41
C LEU A 70 -1.97 3.06 -11.29
N TYR A 71 -0.81 2.95 -10.66
CA TYR A 71 0.21 4.00 -10.66
C TYR A 71 1.51 3.47 -11.26
N GLY A 72 1.76 3.81 -12.51
CA GLY A 72 2.92 3.34 -13.23
C GLY A 72 3.62 4.44 -14.00
N THR A 73 4.93 4.56 -13.82
CA THR A 73 5.74 5.61 -14.45
C THR A 73 6.91 5.07 -15.27
N ALA A 74 7.26 3.78 -15.13
CA ALA A 74 8.40 3.19 -15.83
C ALA A 74 8.24 1.66 -16.01
N CYS A 75 9.36 0.97 -16.26
CA CYS A 75 9.40 -0.44 -16.66
C CYS A 75 8.72 -1.42 -15.68
N CYS A 76 8.74 -1.16 -14.38
CA CYS A 76 8.04 -2.01 -13.41
C CYS A 76 6.52 -2.06 -13.65
N PHE A 77 5.94 -1.00 -14.17
CA PHE A 77 4.52 -1.00 -14.54
C PHE A 77 4.23 -1.95 -15.71
N ILE A 78 5.16 -2.10 -16.64
CA ILE A 78 5.00 -3.03 -17.78
C ILE A 78 4.96 -4.47 -17.26
N GLU A 79 5.80 -4.80 -16.29
CA GLU A 79 5.77 -6.12 -15.64
C GLU A 79 4.46 -6.36 -14.89
N PHE A 80 3.99 -5.35 -14.15
CA PHE A 80 2.68 -5.40 -13.51
C PHE A 80 1.54 -5.54 -14.53
N ALA A 81 1.60 -4.83 -15.65
CA ALA A 81 0.62 -4.96 -16.72
C ALA A 81 0.63 -6.36 -17.35
N ALA A 82 1.79 -7.01 -17.41
CA ALA A 82 1.90 -8.39 -17.88
C ALA A 82 1.20 -9.39 -16.93
N LEU A 83 1.19 -9.13 -15.62
CA LEU A 83 0.44 -9.94 -14.65
C LEU A 83 -1.08 -9.88 -14.86
N LEU A 84 -1.59 -8.75 -15.36
CA LEU A 84 -3.00 -8.57 -15.69
C LEU A 84 -3.37 -9.27 -17.01
N GLY A 85 -2.37 -9.60 -17.83
CA GLY A 85 -2.57 -10.28 -19.11
C GLY A 85 -3.08 -11.70 -18.96
N SER A 86 -3.59 -12.25 -20.05
CA SER A 86 -4.23 -13.57 -20.11
C SER A 86 -3.34 -14.73 -19.66
N ARG A 87 -2.01 -14.57 -19.68
CA ARG A 87 -1.06 -15.61 -19.26
C ARG A 87 -1.09 -15.88 -17.77
N PHE A 88 -1.21 -14.81 -16.96
CA PHE A 88 -1.17 -14.89 -15.50
C PHE A 88 -2.53 -14.67 -14.89
N ASP A 89 -3.38 -13.87 -15.54
CA ASP A 89 -4.77 -13.62 -15.17
C ASP A 89 -4.92 -13.26 -13.68
N PHE A 90 -4.34 -12.13 -13.30
CA PHE A 90 -4.33 -11.67 -11.92
C PHE A 90 -5.73 -11.36 -11.38
N ASP A 91 -6.67 -11.07 -12.29
CA ASP A 91 -8.07 -10.81 -11.97
C ASP A 91 -8.76 -12.03 -11.32
N ARG A 92 -8.38 -13.25 -11.69
CA ARG A 92 -8.93 -14.49 -11.08
C ARG A 92 -8.62 -14.63 -9.59
N PHE A 93 -7.61 -13.92 -9.09
CA PHE A 93 -7.28 -13.87 -7.67
C PHE A 93 -8.01 -12.75 -6.92
N GLY A 94 -8.91 -12.03 -7.58
CA GLY A 94 -9.65 -10.93 -7.00
C GLY A 94 -8.93 -9.58 -7.05
N LEU A 95 -7.79 -9.49 -7.73
CA LEU A 95 -7.01 -8.26 -7.85
C LEU A 95 -7.41 -7.50 -9.13
N VAL A 96 -8.51 -6.78 -9.07
CA VAL A 96 -9.04 -6.02 -10.19
C VAL A 96 -8.47 -4.61 -10.19
N PRO A 97 -7.68 -4.20 -11.21
CA PRO A 97 -7.07 -2.89 -11.24
C PRO A 97 -8.12 -1.78 -11.40
N ARG A 98 -7.91 -0.70 -10.66
CA ARG A 98 -8.76 0.49 -10.73
C ARG A 98 -7.93 1.73 -11.06
N SER A 99 -8.53 2.62 -11.83
CA SER A 99 -7.91 3.91 -12.20
C SER A 99 -8.26 5.03 -11.21
N SER A 100 -9.28 4.84 -10.37
CA SER A 100 -9.70 5.82 -9.39
C SER A 100 -9.16 5.48 -8.00
N PRO A 101 -8.49 6.41 -7.29
CA PRO A 101 -7.99 6.17 -5.94
C PRO A 101 -9.10 5.90 -4.93
N ARG A 102 -10.30 6.41 -5.17
CA ARG A 102 -11.46 6.21 -4.28
C ARG A 102 -12.07 4.80 -4.36
N GLN A 103 -11.67 4.01 -5.35
CA GLN A 103 -12.14 2.65 -5.56
C GLN A 103 -11.04 1.61 -5.31
N ALA A 104 -9.87 2.04 -4.89
CA ALA A 104 -8.71 1.17 -4.71
C ALA A 104 -8.35 1.04 -3.23
N ASP A 105 -7.96 -0.16 -2.83
CA ASP A 105 -7.53 -0.50 -1.48
C ASP A 105 -6.00 -0.63 -1.41
N LEU A 106 -5.36 -0.90 -2.55
CA LEU A 106 -3.92 -1.13 -2.66
C LEU A 106 -3.30 -0.12 -3.62
N LEU A 107 -2.29 0.62 -3.17
CA LEU A 107 -1.47 1.47 -4.02
C LEU A 107 -0.20 0.71 -4.43
N LEU A 108 -0.11 0.32 -5.68
CA LEU A 108 1.10 -0.27 -6.23
C LEU A 108 1.93 0.79 -6.94
N VAL A 109 3.00 1.25 -6.30
CA VAL A 109 3.91 2.22 -6.88
C VAL A 109 4.94 1.50 -7.74
N ALA A 110 4.76 1.57 -9.07
CA ALA A 110 5.58 0.84 -10.04
C ALA A 110 6.35 1.79 -10.93
N GLY A 111 7.66 1.89 -10.72
CA GLY A 111 8.55 2.69 -11.54
C GLY A 111 9.14 3.91 -10.83
N THR A 112 9.89 4.71 -11.58
CA THR A 112 10.62 5.85 -11.05
C THR A 112 9.67 6.98 -10.66
N VAL A 113 9.78 7.45 -9.43
CA VAL A 113 9.06 8.64 -8.97
C VAL A 113 9.95 9.86 -9.16
N THR A 114 9.46 10.83 -9.92
CA THR A 114 10.17 12.09 -10.12
C THR A 114 9.70 13.14 -9.12
N MET A 115 10.56 14.13 -8.83
CA MET A 115 10.22 15.27 -7.96
C MET A 115 8.92 15.95 -8.39
N LYS A 116 8.68 16.02 -9.69
CA LYS A 116 7.49 16.64 -10.28
C LYS A 116 6.22 15.82 -10.04
N MET A 117 6.35 14.49 -9.99
CA MET A 117 5.24 13.55 -9.74
C MET A 117 5.01 13.27 -8.25
N ALA A 118 5.97 13.56 -7.39
CA ALA A 118 5.87 13.31 -5.95
C ALA A 118 4.60 13.94 -5.31
N PRO A 119 4.22 15.19 -5.57
CA PRO A 119 3.00 15.78 -5.03
C PRO A 119 1.73 15.07 -5.50
N ALA A 120 1.73 14.57 -6.76
CA ALA A 120 0.59 13.82 -7.30
C ALA A 120 0.43 12.47 -6.60
N LEU A 121 1.53 11.77 -6.31
CA LEU A 121 1.53 10.51 -5.58
C LEU A 121 0.95 10.68 -4.17
N VAL A 122 1.37 11.71 -3.45
CA VAL A 122 0.84 12.02 -2.11
C VAL A 122 -0.67 12.28 -2.15
N ARG A 123 -1.15 13.07 -3.13
CA ARG A 123 -2.58 13.32 -3.29
C ARG A 123 -3.38 12.07 -3.62
N LEU A 124 -2.83 11.16 -4.42
CA LEU A 124 -3.48 9.89 -4.71
C LEU A 124 -3.61 9.04 -3.45
N TYR A 125 -2.56 8.99 -2.63
CA TYR A 125 -2.57 8.28 -1.36
C TYR A 125 -3.59 8.86 -0.38
N GLU A 126 -3.70 10.18 -0.28
CA GLU A 126 -4.68 10.86 0.58
C GLU A 126 -6.13 10.63 0.14
N GLN A 127 -6.36 10.44 -1.17
CA GLN A 127 -7.70 10.20 -1.72
C GLN A 127 -8.18 8.75 -1.59
N MET A 128 -7.29 7.83 -1.23
CA MET A 128 -7.67 6.44 -1.00
C MET A 128 -8.41 6.28 0.33
N PRO A 129 -9.48 5.45 0.35
CA PRO A 129 -10.19 5.13 1.59
C PRO A 129 -9.34 4.27 2.52
N GLU A 130 -9.63 4.34 3.81
CA GLU A 130 -9.05 3.43 4.80
C GLU A 130 -9.86 2.11 4.89
N PRO A 131 -9.20 0.98 5.13
CA PRO A 131 -7.76 0.74 5.20
C PRO A 131 -7.13 0.69 3.82
N LYS A 132 -5.93 1.23 3.69
CA LYS A 132 -5.15 1.28 2.45
C LYS A 132 -3.77 0.70 2.66
N TYR A 133 -3.26 0.04 1.63
CA TYR A 133 -1.96 -0.60 1.64
C TYR A 133 -1.08 -0.06 0.53
N VAL A 134 0.22 0.00 0.75
CA VAL A 134 1.19 0.52 -0.21
C VAL A 134 2.29 -0.49 -0.47
N ILE A 135 2.47 -0.85 -1.73
CA ILE A 135 3.58 -1.70 -2.19
C ILE A 135 4.52 -0.87 -3.07
N ALA A 136 5.78 -0.79 -2.67
CA ALA A 136 6.84 -0.20 -3.47
C ALA A 136 7.49 -1.27 -4.35
N MET A 137 7.21 -1.22 -5.66
CA MET A 137 7.69 -2.21 -6.63
C MET A 137 8.91 -1.71 -7.38
N GLY A 138 10.02 -2.42 -7.22
CA GLY A 138 11.26 -2.21 -7.94
C GLY A 138 12.26 -1.30 -7.26
N ALA A 139 13.52 -1.40 -7.66
CA ALA A 139 14.64 -0.66 -7.07
C ALA A 139 14.46 0.86 -7.14
N CYS A 140 13.80 1.37 -8.18
CA CYS A 140 13.58 2.81 -8.34
C CYS A 140 12.68 3.39 -7.26
N THR A 141 11.68 2.65 -6.78
CA THR A 141 10.78 3.08 -5.71
C THR A 141 11.41 2.93 -4.33
N ILE A 142 12.33 1.97 -4.16
CA ILE A 142 12.94 1.64 -2.87
C ILE A 142 14.11 2.60 -2.57
N THR A 143 15.07 2.72 -3.49
CA THR A 143 16.31 3.49 -3.26
C THR A 143 16.61 4.51 -4.36
N GLY A 144 15.77 4.61 -5.40
CA GLY A 144 16.07 5.35 -6.61
C GLY A 144 16.73 4.48 -7.70
N GLY A 145 17.17 3.26 -7.39
CA GLY A 145 17.74 2.31 -8.33
C GLY A 145 18.91 2.87 -9.14
N MET A 146 18.85 2.73 -10.46
CA MET A 146 19.88 3.26 -11.36
C MET A 146 19.96 4.79 -11.38
N PHE A 147 18.95 5.50 -10.84
CA PHE A 147 18.93 6.97 -10.78
C PHE A 147 19.35 7.50 -9.41
N SER A 148 19.91 6.64 -8.53
CA SER A 148 20.23 7.03 -7.16
C SER A 148 21.42 7.98 -7.04
N SER A 149 22.41 7.91 -7.94
CA SER A 149 23.64 8.70 -7.87
C SER A 149 23.58 10.01 -8.65
N ASP A 150 23.10 9.98 -9.90
CA ASP A 150 23.35 11.07 -10.85
C ASP A 150 22.09 11.84 -11.27
N SER A 151 20.91 11.43 -10.83
CA SER A 151 19.67 12.11 -11.18
C SER A 151 19.27 13.14 -10.13
N THR A 152 19.14 14.39 -10.56
CA THR A 152 18.60 15.50 -9.75
C THR A 152 17.07 15.50 -9.71
N THR A 153 16.41 14.78 -10.61
CA THR A 153 14.96 14.79 -10.78
C THR A 153 14.26 13.56 -10.20
N ALA A 154 14.98 12.44 -10.02
CA ALA A 154 14.41 11.24 -9.45
C ALA A 154 14.37 11.30 -7.93
N PHE A 155 13.23 10.90 -7.38
CA PHE A 155 13.06 10.80 -5.93
C PHE A 155 13.64 9.46 -5.44
N ARG A 156 14.43 9.51 -4.36
CA ARG A 156 15.18 8.36 -3.85
C ARG A 156 14.46 7.71 -2.68
N GLY A 157 13.49 6.85 -3.00
CA GLY A 157 12.70 6.12 -2.02
C GLY A 157 11.31 6.73 -1.79
N VAL A 158 10.29 5.95 -2.08
CA VAL A 158 8.88 6.35 -1.90
C VAL A 158 8.49 6.44 -0.43
N ASP A 159 9.20 5.72 0.43
CA ASP A 159 9.07 5.72 1.89
C ASP A 159 9.22 7.11 2.54
N LYS A 160 9.89 8.03 1.85
CA LYS A 160 10.03 9.42 2.29
C LYS A 160 8.80 10.30 1.98
N LEU A 161 7.92 9.82 1.11
CA LEU A 161 6.72 10.55 0.70
C LEU A 161 5.46 10.01 1.37
N ILE A 162 5.33 8.69 1.37
CA ILE A 162 4.16 7.97 1.89
C ILE A 162 4.63 6.74 2.68
N PRO A 163 3.88 6.29 3.68
CA PRO A 163 4.20 5.04 4.38
C PRO A 163 4.09 3.87 3.42
N VAL A 164 5.08 2.98 3.45
CA VAL A 164 5.17 1.77 2.60
C VAL A 164 5.06 0.54 3.48
N ASP A 165 4.14 -0.36 3.16
CA ASP A 165 3.91 -1.59 3.91
C ASP A 165 4.78 -2.73 3.42
N LEU A 166 4.98 -2.82 2.09
CA LEU A 166 5.75 -3.89 1.47
C LEU A 166 6.70 -3.37 0.40
N TYR A 167 7.91 -3.90 0.41
CA TYR A 167 8.93 -3.64 -0.60
C TYR A 167 9.14 -4.86 -1.48
N LEU A 168 9.00 -4.71 -2.78
CA LEU A 168 9.26 -5.76 -3.76
C LEU A 168 10.53 -5.42 -4.56
N PRO A 169 11.69 -6.02 -4.20
CA PRO A 169 12.96 -5.72 -4.84
C PRO A 169 13.04 -6.35 -6.24
N GLY A 170 13.76 -5.67 -7.13
CA GLY A 170 14.02 -6.11 -8.51
C GLY A 170 14.16 -4.93 -9.45
N CYS A 171 14.60 -5.18 -10.69
CA CYS A 171 14.72 -4.14 -11.71
C CYS A 171 14.50 -4.71 -13.12
N PRO A 172 13.24 -4.95 -13.50
CA PRO A 172 12.03 -5.11 -12.69
C PRO A 172 12.01 -6.40 -11.86
N PRO A 173 11.17 -6.51 -10.82
CA PRO A 173 10.90 -7.80 -10.17
C PRO A 173 10.22 -8.74 -11.15
N ARG A 174 10.57 -10.02 -11.06
CA ARG A 174 10.01 -11.09 -11.89
C ARG A 174 9.17 -12.04 -11.06
#